data_22b87597c9c5483895921e6a7923f6f1
#
_entry.id   22b87597c9c5483895921e6a7923f6f1
#
_cell.length_a   1.000
_cell.length_b   1.000
_cell.length_c   1.000
_cell.angle_alpha   90.00
_cell.angle_beta   90.00
_cell.angle_gamma   90.00
#
_symmetry.space_group_name_H-M   'P 1'
#
loop_
_entity.id
_entity.type
_entity.pdbx_description
1 polymer ?
#
loop_
_entity_poly.entity_id
_entity_poly.type
_entity_poly.pdbx_seq_one_letter_code
_entity_poly.pdbx_strand_id
1 'polypeptide(L)'
;EKRALMWEHLKSEQKEKYKTLITNFASLSQAFSQKAESEDEGQAEQHVAPIVNSKFQETVFQKAFNAVGEDIANTSYDASVVVDENHKYLVGIKSFGINSGDQKIAQFKKDSQSWTDLLGDIKFYADIAADKETADKENYQRYEELARKIATLRNQRIESSKAQIKGFNSDSVNVEAVYHVLMPTPKGENPRIFVGETTYLPVDIDNLVIEGSTTKNNPTNFRFTDGQHHYKYTAADSQLHMTFNNKDIVVDTWDVHYIEDPFSLFENLHLLTAEKEQSDILETVSWVIT
;
A
#
# COMPACT_ATOMS: atom_id res chain seq x y z
N GLU A 1 -5.16 -1.03 24.48
CA GLU A 1 -6.22 -0.10 24.03
C GLU A 1 -6.06 0.10 22.52
N LYS A 2 -7.09 -0.29 21.75
CA LYS A 2 -7.07 -0.11 20.28
C LYS A 2 -7.24 1.40 20.05
N ARG A 3 -6.18 2.09 19.66
CA ARG A 3 -6.22 3.51 19.35
C ARG A 3 -7.13 3.70 18.14
N ALA A 4 -8.10 4.62 18.23
CA ALA A 4 -8.95 4.96 17.10
C ALA A 4 -8.08 5.49 15.95
N LEU A 5 -8.21 4.88 14.77
CA LEU A 5 -7.46 5.24 13.58
C LEU A 5 -8.26 6.27 12.75
N MET A 6 -7.62 6.80 11.71
CA MET A 6 -8.23 7.81 10.82
C MET A 6 -9.60 7.41 10.31
N TRP A 7 -9.78 6.14 9.89
CA TRP A 7 -11.02 5.66 9.28
C TRP A 7 -12.26 5.89 10.17
N GLU A 8 -12.12 5.72 11.48
CA GLU A 8 -13.23 5.94 12.44
C GLU A 8 -13.66 7.40 12.53
N HIS A 9 -12.74 8.34 12.28
CA HIS A 9 -13.00 9.78 12.36
C HIS A 9 -13.48 10.40 11.04
N LEU A 10 -13.37 9.67 9.92
CA LEU A 10 -13.86 10.15 8.62
C LEU A 10 -15.40 10.15 8.57
N LYS A 11 -15.97 11.15 7.90
CA LYS A 11 -17.42 11.28 7.74
C LYS A 11 -17.99 10.17 6.88
N SER A 12 -19.14 9.64 7.27
CA SER A 12 -19.82 8.53 6.56
C SER A 12 -20.11 8.88 5.09
N GLU A 13 -20.52 10.10 4.80
CA GLU A 13 -20.76 10.58 3.43
C GLU A 13 -19.49 10.53 2.57
N GLN A 14 -18.35 10.93 3.14
CA GLN A 14 -17.08 10.89 2.44
C GLN A 14 -16.61 9.42 2.19
N LYS A 15 -16.82 8.54 3.17
CA LYS A 15 -16.55 7.10 3.02
C LYS A 15 -17.42 6.47 1.94
N GLU A 16 -18.70 6.81 1.87
CA GLU A 16 -19.60 6.31 0.82
C GLU A 16 -19.19 6.83 -0.57
N LYS A 17 -18.80 8.09 -0.69
CA LYS A 17 -18.27 8.63 -1.95
C LYS A 17 -17.00 7.90 -2.38
N TYR A 18 -16.09 7.66 -1.46
CA TYR A 18 -14.85 6.93 -1.71
C TYR A 18 -15.14 5.49 -2.17
N LYS A 19 -15.98 4.77 -1.42
CA LYS A 19 -16.45 3.42 -1.75
C LYS A 19 -17.06 3.37 -3.15
N THR A 20 -17.99 4.27 -3.45
CA THR A 20 -18.66 4.31 -4.76
C THR A 20 -17.67 4.47 -5.91
N LEU A 21 -16.73 5.40 -5.80
CA LEU A 21 -15.73 5.62 -6.85
C LEU A 21 -14.80 4.43 -7.04
N ILE A 22 -14.32 3.84 -5.96
CA ILE A 22 -13.43 2.67 -6.01
C ILE A 22 -14.17 1.42 -6.53
N THR A 23 -15.35 1.12 -6.02
CA THR A 23 -16.10 -0.09 -6.43
C THR A 23 -16.65 0.03 -7.85
N ASN A 24 -17.02 1.23 -8.29
CA ASN A 24 -17.41 1.47 -9.68
C ASN A 24 -16.25 1.27 -10.65
N PHE A 25 -15.05 1.74 -10.31
CA PHE A 25 -13.86 1.42 -11.11
C PHE A 25 -13.61 -0.09 -11.15
N ALA A 26 -13.63 -0.76 -10.00
CA ALA A 26 -13.45 -2.19 -9.90
C ALA A 26 -14.55 -3.01 -10.60
N SER A 27 -15.76 -2.46 -10.77
CA SER A 27 -16.86 -3.10 -11.52
C SER A 27 -16.52 -3.35 -12.99
N LEU A 28 -15.51 -2.64 -13.52
CA LEU A 28 -15.00 -2.76 -14.88
C LEU A 28 -13.90 -3.84 -15.02
N SER A 29 -13.59 -4.57 -13.98
CA SER A 29 -12.41 -5.46 -13.93
C SER A 29 -12.42 -6.54 -15.02
N GLN A 30 -13.58 -6.97 -15.48
CA GLN A 30 -13.68 -7.93 -16.58
C GLN A 30 -13.14 -7.41 -17.92
N ALA A 31 -13.17 -6.09 -18.14
CA ALA A 31 -12.59 -5.47 -19.34
C ALA A 31 -11.06 -5.58 -19.40
N PHE A 32 -10.42 -5.78 -18.26
CA PHE A 32 -8.96 -5.86 -18.13
C PHE A 32 -8.47 -7.31 -17.91
N SER A 33 -9.38 -8.29 -17.88
CA SER A 33 -9.01 -9.70 -17.81
C SER A 33 -8.65 -10.21 -19.19
N GLN A 34 -7.45 -10.75 -19.36
CA GLN A 34 -7.13 -11.55 -20.52
C GLN A 34 -7.86 -12.90 -20.36
N LYS A 35 -8.79 -13.21 -21.28
CA LYS A 35 -9.31 -14.57 -21.41
C LYS A 35 -8.15 -15.42 -21.91
N ALA A 36 -7.81 -16.49 -21.18
CA ALA A 36 -6.96 -17.53 -21.73
C ALA A 36 -7.72 -18.17 -22.89
N GLU A 37 -7.08 -18.32 -24.06
CA GLU A 37 -7.67 -18.89 -25.28
C GLU A 37 -8.01 -20.40 -25.20
N SER A 38 -8.00 -20.98 -24.00
CA SER A 38 -8.45 -22.37 -23.77
C SER A 38 -9.77 -22.35 -23.01
N GLU A 39 -10.86 -22.18 -23.72
CA GLU A 39 -12.19 -22.54 -23.24
C GLU A 39 -12.30 -24.05 -23.19
N ASP A 40 -11.94 -24.67 -22.08
CA ASP A 40 -12.57 -25.94 -21.71
C ASP A 40 -14.01 -25.60 -21.29
N GLU A 41 -14.95 -25.90 -22.19
CA GLU A 41 -16.40 -25.83 -21.97
C GLU A 41 -16.76 -26.71 -20.76
N GLY A 42 -16.71 -26.19 -19.56
CA GLY A 42 -17.09 -26.93 -18.34
C GLY A 42 -16.56 -26.41 -17.02
N GLN A 43 -15.67 -25.43 -17.02
CA GLN A 43 -15.28 -24.77 -15.75
C GLN A 43 -16.22 -23.60 -15.48
N ALA A 44 -16.83 -23.60 -14.29
CA ALA A 44 -17.59 -22.47 -13.78
C ALA A 44 -16.78 -21.17 -13.97
N GLU A 45 -17.40 -20.11 -14.50
CA GLU A 45 -16.77 -18.82 -14.70
C GLU A 45 -16.08 -18.38 -13.39
N GLN A 46 -14.75 -18.44 -13.35
CA GLN A 46 -14.01 -17.98 -12.21
C GLN A 46 -14.06 -16.44 -12.18
N HIS A 47 -14.58 -15.89 -11.10
CA HIS A 47 -14.56 -14.44 -10.89
C HIS A 47 -13.14 -13.91 -11.02
N VAL A 48 -12.93 -12.88 -11.85
CA VAL A 48 -11.68 -12.14 -11.90
C VAL A 48 -11.46 -11.39 -10.59
N ALA A 49 -10.20 -11.13 -10.23
CA ALA A 49 -9.91 -10.30 -9.07
C ALA A 49 -10.34 -8.85 -9.32
N PRO A 50 -10.95 -8.16 -8.36
CA PRO A 50 -11.24 -6.73 -8.48
C PRO A 50 -9.94 -5.93 -8.68
N ILE A 51 -9.92 -5.04 -9.66
CA ILE A 51 -8.76 -4.18 -9.94
C ILE A 51 -8.86 -2.92 -9.10
N VAL A 52 -7.80 -2.68 -8.32
CA VAL A 52 -7.55 -1.42 -7.64
C VAL A 52 -6.31 -0.78 -8.26
N ASN A 53 -6.52 0.30 -8.99
CA ASN A 53 -5.41 1.07 -9.56
C ASN A 53 -4.89 2.07 -8.52
N SER A 54 -3.60 2.01 -8.18
CA SER A 54 -3.00 2.83 -7.12
C SER A 54 -3.11 4.33 -7.41
N LYS A 55 -2.90 4.77 -8.65
CA LYS A 55 -2.99 6.20 -8.99
C LYS A 55 -4.42 6.72 -8.93
N PHE A 56 -5.37 5.92 -9.38
CA PHE A 56 -6.79 6.23 -9.25
C PHE A 56 -7.20 6.29 -7.77
N GLN A 57 -6.74 5.34 -6.95
CA GLN A 57 -6.98 5.33 -5.51
C GLN A 57 -6.49 6.61 -4.83
N GLU A 58 -5.25 7.03 -5.08
CA GLU A 58 -4.69 8.28 -4.53
C GLU A 58 -5.54 9.49 -4.90
N THR A 59 -5.91 9.61 -6.18
CA THR A 59 -6.73 10.72 -6.68
C THR A 59 -8.13 10.71 -6.05
N VAL A 60 -8.76 9.55 -5.96
CA VAL A 60 -10.10 9.39 -5.37
C VAL A 60 -10.08 9.64 -3.87
N PHE A 61 -9.02 9.21 -3.18
CA PHE A 61 -8.82 9.50 -1.75
C PHE A 61 -8.80 11.01 -1.51
N GLN A 62 -8.00 11.76 -2.28
CA GLN A 62 -7.95 13.22 -2.17
C GLN A 62 -9.32 13.85 -2.42
N LYS A 63 -10.03 13.40 -3.46
CA LYS A 63 -11.31 13.93 -3.86
C LYS A 63 -12.43 13.64 -2.85
N ALA A 64 -12.47 12.43 -2.30
CA ALA A 64 -13.50 12.01 -1.36
C ALA A 64 -13.35 12.65 0.03
N PHE A 65 -12.11 12.76 0.50
CA PHE A 65 -11.81 13.23 1.86
C PHE A 65 -11.31 14.67 1.93
N ASN A 66 -11.32 15.40 0.82
CA ASN A 66 -10.73 16.74 0.71
C ASN A 66 -9.26 16.76 1.18
N ALA A 67 -8.54 15.67 0.91
CA ALA A 67 -7.15 15.52 1.29
C ALA A 67 -6.23 16.25 0.30
N VAL A 68 -5.06 16.63 0.77
CA VAL A 68 -4.00 17.23 -0.06
C VAL A 68 -3.03 16.13 -0.50
N GLY A 69 -2.72 16.10 -1.79
CA GLY A 69 -1.69 15.20 -2.32
C GLY A 69 -0.29 15.69 -1.97
N GLU A 70 0.47 14.91 -1.23
CA GLU A 70 1.79 15.26 -0.73
C GLU A 70 2.94 14.67 -1.56
N ASP A 71 2.65 13.73 -2.45
CA ASP A 71 3.64 13.07 -3.33
C ASP A 71 4.42 14.09 -4.20
N ILE A 72 3.77 15.19 -4.58
CA ILE A 72 4.39 16.27 -5.38
C ILE A 72 5.59 16.92 -4.68
N ALA A 73 5.62 16.90 -3.35
CA ALA A 73 6.67 17.49 -2.53
C ALA A 73 7.82 16.51 -2.20
N ASN A 74 7.86 15.31 -2.81
CA ASN A 74 8.81 14.25 -2.47
C ASN A 74 8.79 13.86 -0.98
N THR A 75 7.64 13.87 -0.36
CA THR A 75 7.48 13.45 1.02
C THR A 75 7.36 11.92 1.13
N SER A 76 7.46 11.38 2.33
CA SER A 76 7.21 9.96 2.63
C SER A 76 5.72 9.62 2.69
N TYR A 77 4.84 10.58 2.48
CA TYR A 77 3.39 10.45 2.54
C TYR A 77 2.75 10.79 1.19
N ASP A 78 1.68 10.08 0.88
CA ASP A 78 0.93 10.27 -0.36
C ASP A 78 -0.15 11.36 -0.22
N ALA A 79 -0.69 11.52 0.98
CA ALA A 79 -1.71 12.52 1.27
C ALA A 79 -1.64 13.02 2.72
N SER A 80 -2.24 14.18 2.94
CA SER A 80 -2.56 14.70 4.27
C SER A 80 -4.05 15.05 4.34
N VAL A 81 -4.68 14.77 5.47
CA VAL A 81 -6.10 15.04 5.69
C VAL A 81 -6.33 15.70 7.05
N VAL A 82 -7.13 16.76 7.06
CA VAL A 82 -7.63 17.42 8.26
C VAL A 82 -9.08 17.02 8.42
N VAL A 83 -9.39 16.19 9.40
CA VAL A 83 -10.77 15.78 9.69
C VAL A 83 -11.48 16.86 10.52
N ASP A 84 -10.82 17.34 11.56
CA ASP A 84 -11.25 18.43 12.43
C ASP A 84 -10.04 19.07 13.14
N GLU A 85 -10.30 19.95 14.10
CA GLU A 85 -9.24 20.64 14.86
C GLU A 85 -8.34 19.68 15.68
N ASN A 86 -8.88 18.51 16.05
CA ASN A 86 -8.21 17.53 16.91
C ASN A 86 -7.64 16.33 16.14
N HIS A 87 -8.05 16.14 14.88
CA HIS A 87 -7.71 14.96 14.10
C HIS A 87 -7.11 15.34 12.74
N LYS A 88 -5.79 15.24 12.65
CA LYS A 88 -5.00 15.46 11.43
C LYS A 88 -4.19 14.21 11.14
N TYR A 89 -4.16 13.78 9.87
CA TYR A 89 -3.49 12.56 9.48
C TYR A 89 -2.56 12.76 8.30
N LEU A 90 -1.39 12.15 8.40
CA LEU A 90 -0.49 11.92 7.28
C LEU A 90 -0.69 10.48 6.80
N VAL A 91 -0.89 10.29 5.50
CA VAL A 91 -1.39 9.03 4.98
C VAL A 91 -0.43 8.47 3.93
N GLY A 92 0.04 7.25 4.17
CA GLY A 92 0.65 6.42 3.14
C GLY A 92 -0.44 5.55 2.51
N ILE A 93 -0.66 5.69 1.20
CA ILE A 93 -1.70 4.97 0.47
C ILE A 93 -1.10 3.76 -0.23
N LYS A 94 -1.72 2.60 -0.07
CA LYS A 94 -1.28 1.36 -0.71
C LYS A 94 -2.45 0.54 -1.23
N SER A 95 -2.16 -0.28 -2.25
CA SER A 95 -3.07 -1.31 -2.73
C SER A 95 -2.31 -2.60 -3.01
N PHE A 96 -2.81 -3.70 -2.49
CA PHE A 96 -2.29 -5.05 -2.71
C PHE A 96 -3.34 -6.10 -2.34
N GLY A 97 -3.25 -7.30 -2.91
CA GLY A 97 -4.23 -8.36 -2.63
C GLY A 97 -4.30 -8.74 -1.15
N ILE A 98 -5.49 -9.11 -0.66
CA ILE A 98 -5.71 -9.49 0.76
C ILE A 98 -4.77 -10.62 1.24
N ASN A 99 -4.35 -11.49 0.35
CA ASN A 99 -3.44 -12.60 0.65
C ASN A 99 -1.98 -12.29 0.28
N SER A 100 -1.65 -11.06 -0.11
CA SER A 100 -0.26 -10.66 -0.43
C SER A 100 0.62 -10.70 0.81
N GLY A 101 1.91 -10.99 0.59
CA GLY A 101 2.94 -10.95 1.62
C GLY A 101 3.41 -9.52 1.95
N ASP A 102 4.69 -9.41 2.27
CA ASP A 102 5.31 -8.14 2.64
C ASP A 102 5.21 -7.09 1.51
N GLN A 103 5.03 -5.84 1.90
CA GLN A 103 4.90 -4.72 0.96
C GLN A 103 6.08 -3.75 1.07
N LYS A 104 6.57 -3.29 -0.07
CA LYS A 104 7.63 -2.28 -0.11
C LYS A 104 7.14 -0.97 0.53
N ILE A 105 7.94 -0.45 1.48
CA ILE A 105 7.66 0.80 2.18
C ILE A 105 8.75 1.86 1.95
N ALA A 106 9.95 1.46 1.55
CA ALA A 106 11.05 2.38 1.25
C ALA A 106 12.06 1.77 0.27
N GLN A 107 12.87 2.61 -0.35
CA GLN A 107 13.98 2.22 -1.20
C GLN A 107 15.19 3.12 -0.95
N PHE A 108 16.40 2.53 -0.94
CA PHE A 108 17.65 3.18 -0.53
C PHE A 108 18.77 3.04 -1.58
N LYS A 109 18.44 3.08 -2.88
CA LYS A 109 19.42 2.88 -3.98
C LYS A 109 20.66 3.78 -3.87
N LYS A 110 20.49 5.04 -3.50
CA LYS A 110 21.60 5.99 -3.36
C LYS A 110 22.44 5.72 -2.12
N ASP A 111 21.78 5.36 -1.02
CA ASP A 111 22.41 5.17 0.28
C ASP A 111 23.12 3.82 0.36
N SER A 112 22.68 2.81 -0.41
CA SER A 112 23.19 1.44 -0.36
C SER A 112 24.65 1.30 -0.76
N GLN A 113 25.22 2.28 -1.47
CA GLN A 113 26.65 2.32 -1.76
C GLN A 113 27.50 2.38 -0.48
N SER A 114 26.99 2.99 0.57
CA SER A 114 27.70 3.15 1.86
C SER A 114 27.81 1.87 2.68
N TRP A 115 27.06 0.81 2.35
CA TRP A 115 27.12 -0.49 3.03
C TRP A 115 27.43 -1.66 2.11
N THR A 116 28.05 -1.39 0.95
CA THR A 116 28.46 -2.43 -0.01
C THR A 116 29.43 -3.43 0.61
N ASP A 117 30.41 -2.94 1.40
CA ASP A 117 31.40 -3.80 2.07
C ASP A 117 30.71 -4.69 3.10
N LEU A 118 29.76 -4.14 3.87
CA LEU A 118 28.99 -4.92 4.85
C LEU A 118 28.17 -6.04 4.17
N LEU A 119 27.58 -5.78 3.00
CA LEU A 119 26.89 -6.81 2.20
C LEU A 119 27.89 -7.86 1.67
N GLY A 120 29.11 -7.45 1.31
CA GLY A 120 30.18 -8.35 0.92
C GLY A 120 30.60 -9.29 2.04
N ASP A 121 30.76 -8.78 3.24
CA ASP A 121 31.08 -9.56 4.43
C ASP A 121 29.97 -10.57 4.77
N ILE A 122 28.70 -10.12 4.70
CA ILE A 122 27.55 -11.01 4.92
C ILE A 122 27.58 -12.21 3.96
N LYS A 123 27.86 -11.98 2.67
CA LYS A 123 27.99 -13.06 1.69
C LYS A 123 29.13 -13.99 2.02
N PHE A 124 30.30 -13.42 2.31
CA PHE A 124 31.51 -14.21 2.61
C PHE A 124 31.27 -15.18 3.78
N TYR A 125 30.75 -14.69 4.91
CA TYR A 125 30.51 -15.53 6.08
C TYR A 125 29.37 -16.53 5.85
N ALA A 126 28.39 -16.23 5.03
CA ALA A 126 27.36 -17.18 4.64
C ALA A 126 27.90 -18.30 3.74
N ASP A 127 28.82 -17.97 2.82
CA ASP A 127 29.40 -18.95 1.89
C ASP A 127 30.26 -20.00 2.62
N ILE A 128 31.00 -19.60 3.63
CA ILE A 128 31.84 -20.52 4.40
C ILE A 128 31.09 -21.29 5.50
N ALA A 129 29.89 -20.88 5.85
CA ALA A 129 29.08 -21.54 6.86
C ALA A 129 28.51 -22.87 6.35
N ALA A 130 28.41 -23.85 7.25
CA ALA A 130 27.89 -25.19 6.91
C ALA A 130 26.40 -25.15 6.52
N ASP A 131 25.60 -24.33 7.23
CA ASP A 131 24.17 -24.23 7.06
C ASP A 131 23.68 -22.81 7.30
N LYS A 132 22.35 -22.59 7.10
CA LYS A 132 21.72 -21.28 7.29
C LYS A 132 21.80 -20.78 8.73
N GLU A 133 21.61 -21.66 9.71
CA GLU A 133 21.61 -21.29 11.13
C GLU A 133 22.97 -20.77 11.55
N THR A 134 24.03 -21.48 11.15
CA THR A 134 25.43 -21.07 11.39
C THR A 134 25.72 -19.73 10.68
N ALA A 135 25.32 -19.59 9.42
CA ALA A 135 25.49 -18.36 8.66
C ALA A 135 24.79 -17.16 9.35
N ASP A 136 23.57 -17.35 9.80
CA ASP A 136 22.78 -16.29 10.47
C ASP A 136 23.39 -15.90 11.81
N LYS A 137 23.92 -16.86 12.56
CA LYS A 137 24.67 -16.62 13.81
C LYS A 137 25.92 -15.77 13.58
N GLU A 138 26.73 -16.16 12.59
CA GLU A 138 27.97 -15.44 12.23
C GLU A 138 27.66 -14.01 11.71
N ASN A 139 26.56 -13.85 11.02
CA ASN A 139 26.16 -12.57 10.45
C ASN A 139 25.28 -11.72 11.36
N TYR A 140 24.90 -12.16 12.56
CA TYR A 140 23.94 -11.48 13.40
C TYR A 140 24.30 -10.01 13.66
N GLN A 141 25.52 -9.71 14.03
CA GLN A 141 25.98 -8.34 14.28
C GLN A 141 25.99 -7.49 13.00
N ARG A 142 26.30 -8.07 11.84
CA ARG A 142 26.27 -7.39 10.54
C ARG A 142 24.85 -7.07 10.12
N TYR A 143 23.91 -7.99 10.33
CA TYR A 143 22.49 -7.74 10.11
C TYR A 143 21.97 -6.65 11.05
N GLU A 144 22.35 -6.67 12.32
CA GLU A 144 21.96 -5.63 13.28
C GLU A 144 22.48 -4.26 12.85
N GLU A 145 23.75 -4.16 12.47
CA GLU A 145 24.34 -2.92 11.97
C GLU A 145 23.58 -2.40 10.73
N LEU A 146 23.31 -3.27 9.77
CA LEU A 146 22.60 -2.89 8.55
C LEU A 146 21.15 -2.48 8.84
N ALA A 147 20.44 -3.22 9.68
CA ALA A 147 19.09 -2.88 10.11
C ALA A 147 19.03 -1.51 10.79
N ARG A 148 19.99 -1.17 11.65
CA ARG A 148 20.10 0.15 12.29
C ARG A 148 20.32 1.26 11.26
N LYS A 149 21.21 1.08 10.29
CA LYS A 149 21.45 2.03 9.20
C LYS A 149 20.17 2.30 8.40
N ILE A 150 19.49 1.23 7.98
CA ILE A 150 18.23 1.31 7.21
C ILE A 150 17.12 2.01 8.02
N ALA A 151 16.94 1.60 9.28
CA ALA A 151 15.94 2.19 10.17
C ALA A 151 16.20 3.67 10.43
N THR A 152 17.46 4.05 10.66
CA THR A 152 17.85 5.45 10.85
C THR A 152 17.52 6.31 9.64
N LEU A 153 17.89 5.85 8.43
CA LEU A 153 17.59 6.58 7.20
C LEU A 153 16.08 6.70 6.95
N ARG A 154 15.33 5.62 7.21
CA ARG A 154 13.87 5.67 7.10
C ARG A 154 13.28 6.69 8.05
N ASN A 155 13.68 6.66 9.31
CA ASN A 155 13.17 7.58 10.34
C ASN A 155 13.51 9.03 9.99
N GLN A 156 14.74 9.31 9.53
CA GLN A 156 15.13 10.64 9.05
C GLN A 156 14.27 11.14 7.89
N ARG A 157 13.91 10.27 6.95
CA ARG A 157 12.99 10.63 5.85
C ARG A 157 11.59 10.93 6.35
N ILE A 158 11.08 10.18 7.33
CA ILE A 158 9.78 10.42 7.97
C ILE A 158 9.79 11.80 8.65
N GLU A 159 10.79 12.10 9.46
CA GLU A 159 10.90 13.39 10.16
C GLU A 159 11.06 14.56 9.17
N SER A 160 11.92 14.41 8.16
CA SER A 160 12.06 15.41 7.11
C SER A 160 10.75 15.67 6.35
N SER A 161 9.99 14.63 6.06
CA SER A 161 8.69 14.74 5.39
C SER A 161 7.67 15.49 6.27
N LYS A 162 7.59 15.16 7.54
CA LYS A 162 6.71 15.87 8.49
C LYS A 162 7.03 17.35 8.56
N ALA A 163 8.32 17.71 8.62
CA ALA A 163 8.76 19.11 8.69
C ALA A 163 8.41 19.92 7.42
N GLN A 164 8.29 19.27 6.27
CA GLN A 164 7.95 19.93 5.00
C GLN A 164 6.45 20.17 4.82
N ILE A 165 5.59 19.40 5.49
CA ILE A 165 4.14 19.48 5.31
C ILE A 165 3.59 20.61 6.19
N LYS A 166 3.05 21.65 5.54
CA LYS A 166 2.52 22.83 6.20
C LYS A 166 1.33 22.51 7.11
N GLY A 167 1.43 22.89 8.38
CA GLY A 167 0.37 22.65 9.37
C GLY A 167 0.41 21.26 10.02
N PHE A 168 1.45 20.46 9.71
CA PHE A 168 1.66 19.10 10.22
C PHE A 168 3.03 18.92 10.90
N ASN A 169 3.61 20.02 11.40
CA ASN A 169 4.88 19.99 12.12
C ASN A 169 4.72 19.35 13.52
N SER A 170 5.82 18.91 14.06
CA SER A 170 5.94 18.16 15.32
C SER A 170 5.32 18.81 16.56
N ASP A 171 5.10 20.11 16.53
CA ASP A 171 4.52 20.87 17.65
C ASP A 171 2.99 20.76 17.75
N SER A 172 2.32 20.19 16.77
CA SER A 172 0.89 19.92 16.84
C SER A 172 0.63 18.56 17.49
N VAL A 173 0.13 18.56 18.69
CA VAL A 173 -0.17 17.39 19.54
C VAL A 173 -1.11 16.35 18.89
N ASN A 174 -1.73 16.69 17.75
CA ASN A 174 -2.83 15.96 17.15
C ASN A 174 -2.55 15.41 15.74
N VAL A 175 -1.29 15.29 15.32
CA VAL A 175 -0.92 14.72 14.02
C VAL A 175 -0.55 13.26 14.19
N GLU A 176 -1.27 12.39 13.50
CA GLU A 176 -0.96 10.95 13.43
C GLU A 176 -0.64 10.55 12.00
N ALA A 177 0.16 9.51 11.83
CA ALA A 177 0.44 8.95 10.53
C ALA A 177 -0.10 7.52 10.42
N VAL A 178 -0.75 7.21 9.30
CA VAL A 178 -1.37 5.92 9.04
C VAL A 178 -1.04 5.41 7.63
N TYR A 179 -1.01 4.09 7.48
CA TYR A 179 -1.16 3.45 6.18
C TYR A 179 -2.65 3.18 5.95
N HIS A 180 -3.14 3.64 4.81
CA HIS A 180 -4.47 3.34 4.31
C HIS A 180 -4.33 2.40 3.11
N VAL A 181 -5.00 1.25 3.17
CA VAL A 181 -4.78 0.16 2.23
C VAL A 181 -6.10 -0.32 1.63
N LEU A 182 -6.13 -0.54 0.31
CA LEU A 182 -7.21 -1.28 -0.34
C LEU A 182 -6.70 -2.66 -0.75
N MET A 183 -7.40 -3.70 -0.33
CA MET A 183 -6.99 -5.09 -0.51
C MET A 183 -8.10 -5.90 -1.22
N PRO A 184 -8.00 -6.07 -2.55
CA PRO A 184 -8.96 -6.89 -3.30
C PRO A 184 -8.80 -8.38 -2.99
N THR A 185 -9.91 -9.13 -3.11
CA THR A 185 -9.92 -10.59 -3.10
C THR A 185 -9.19 -11.17 -4.32
N PRO A 186 -8.60 -12.37 -4.22
CA PRO A 186 -7.97 -13.03 -5.35
C PRO A 186 -9.01 -13.52 -6.38
N LYS A 187 -8.51 -13.89 -7.57
CA LYS A 187 -9.29 -14.56 -8.59
C LYS A 187 -9.97 -15.83 -8.03
N GLY A 188 -11.21 -16.05 -8.38
CA GLY A 188 -12.00 -17.23 -7.98
C GLY A 188 -12.80 -17.06 -6.70
N GLU A 189 -12.58 -15.99 -5.94
CA GLU A 189 -13.39 -15.64 -4.78
C GLU A 189 -14.49 -14.63 -5.15
N ASN A 190 -15.50 -14.51 -4.29
CA ASN A 190 -16.51 -13.46 -4.43
C ASN A 190 -15.80 -12.09 -4.45
N PRO A 191 -16.05 -11.24 -5.46
CA PRO A 191 -15.35 -9.98 -5.60
C PRO A 191 -15.64 -9.03 -4.43
N ARG A 192 -14.60 -8.71 -3.67
CA ARG A 192 -14.65 -7.75 -2.55
C ARG A 192 -13.37 -6.95 -2.48
N ILE A 193 -13.46 -5.78 -1.88
CA ILE A 193 -12.31 -4.95 -1.51
C ILE A 193 -12.38 -4.72 0.00
N PHE A 194 -11.31 -5.11 0.69
CA PHE A 194 -11.12 -4.83 2.11
C PHE A 194 -10.39 -3.51 2.27
N VAL A 195 -10.91 -2.65 3.13
CA VAL A 195 -10.21 -1.44 3.56
C VAL A 195 -9.40 -1.78 4.79
N GLY A 196 -8.11 -1.52 4.74
CA GLY A 196 -7.20 -1.74 5.86
C GLY A 196 -6.61 -0.42 6.34
N GLU A 197 -6.29 -0.38 7.63
CA GLU A 197 -5.59 0.74 8.23
C GLU A 197 -4.67 0.28 9.34
N THR A 198 -3.45 0.81 9.36
CA THR A 198 -2.48 0.55 10.43
C THR A 198 -1.62 1.78 10.66
N THR A 199 -0.93 1.83 11.78
CA THR A 199 -0.05 2.96 12.13
C THR A 199 1.17 3.04 11.21
N TYR A 200 1.52 4.25 10.82
CA TYR A 200 2.75 4.58 10.08
C TYR A 200 3.75 5.19 11.06
N LEU A 201 4.45 4.33 11.80
CA LEU A 201 5.39 4.74 12.84
C LEU A 201 6.84 4.68 12.34
N PRO A 202 7.74 5.50 12.90
CA PRO A 202 9.16 5.25 12.81
C PRO A 202 9.51 3.86 13.34
N VAL A 203 10.58 3.27 12.80
CA VAL A 203 11.12 2.02 13.33
C VAL A 203 11.71 2.27 14.71
N ASP A 204 11.36 1.47 15.69
CA ASP A 204 11.95 1.51 17.03
C ASP A 204 13.36 0.88 17.01
N ILE A 205 14.37 1.74 16.84
CA ILE A 205 15.76 1.30 16.66
C ILE A 205 16.33 0.63 17.93
N ASP A 206 15.84 1.00 19.09
CA ASP A 206 16.34 0.47 20.36
C ASP A 206 15.84 -0.95 20.64
N ASN A 207 14.76 -1.35 20.01
CA ASN A 207 14.13 -2.65 20.15
C ASN A 207 14.29 -3.56 18.92
N LEU A 208 15.32 -3.33 18.10
CA LEU A 208 15.58 -4.16 16.92
C LEU A 208 16.02 -5.59 17.33
N VAL A 209 15.36 -6.58 16.72
CA VAL A 209 15.72 -8.00 16.82
C VAL A 209 15.88 -8.57 15.42
N ILE A 210 17.01 -9.20 15.15
CA ILE A 210 17.28 -9.84 13.86
C ILE A 210 16.63 -11.23 13.82
N GLU A 211 15.87 -11.50 12.78
CA GLU A 211 15.19 -12.78 12.53
C GLU A 211 15.98 -13.70 11.59
N GLY A 212 17.04 -13.19 10.96
CA GLY A 212 17.94 -13.92 10.09
C GLY A 212 17.70 -13.72 8.59
N SER A 213 18.49 -14.37 7.78
CA SER A 213 18.38 -14.34 6.32
C SER A 213 17.09 -15.02 5.84
N THR A 214 16.60 -14.62 4.66
CA THR A 214 15.45 -15.30 4.05
C THR A 214 15.81 -16.70 3.57
N THR A 215 16.99 -16.85 2.94
CA THR A 215 17.56 -18.15 2.53
C THR A 215 19.08 -18.09 2.63
N LYS A 216 19.74 -19.27 2.77
CA LYS A 216 21.20 -19.33 2.74
C LYS A 216 21.80 -18.79 1.45
N ASN A 217 21.15 -19.03 0.32
CA ASN A 217 21.65 -18.61 -1.00
C ASN A 217 21.49 -17.10 -1.27
N ASN A 218 20.64 -16.41 -0.49
CA ASN A 218 20.47 -14.97 -0.55
C ASN A 218 20.67 -14.34 0.83
N PRO A 219 21.86 -14.43 1.41
CA PRO A 219 22.09 -14.01 2.79
C PRO A 219 21.97 -12.51 3.01
N THR A 220 22.06 -11.70 1.95
CA THR A 220 21.89 -10.24 2.00
C THR A 220 20.41 -9.80 2.05
N ASN A 221 19.47 -10.75 1.87
CA ASN A 221 18.05 -10.54 2.13
C ASN A 221 17.74 -11.11 3.51
N PHE A 222 17.34 -10.26 4.44
CA PHE A 222 17.11 -10.66 5.83
C PHE A 222 15.91 -10.00 6.44
N ARG A 223 15.46 -10.54 7.56
CA ARG A 223 14.31 -10.06 8.33
C ARG A 223 14.74 -9.55 9.69
N PHE A 224 14.01 -8.56 10.16
CA PHE A 224 14.12 -8.02 11.52
C PHE A 224 12.77 -7.49 12.01
N THR A 225 12.63 -7.32 13.29
CA THR A 225 11.46 -6.70 13.92
C THR A 225 11.90 -5.63 14.91
N ASP A 226 11.03 -4.68 15.16
CA ASP A 226 11.18 -3.68 16.24
C ASP A 226 10.18 -3.92 17.40
N GLY A 227 9.55 -5.11 17.40
CA GLY A 227 8.50 -5.45 18.36
C GLY A 227 7.10 -4.92 18.00
N GLN A 228 7.00 -4.00 17.03
CA GLN A 228 5.73 -3.47 16.53
C GLN A 228 5.38 -4.05 15.16
N HIS A 229 6.37 -4.11 14.27
CA HIS A 229 6.23 -4.62 12.91
C HIS A 229 7.38 -5.56 12.55
N HIS A 230 7.15 -6.40 11.55
CA HIS A 230 8.17 -7.22 10.92
C HIS A 230 8.59 -6.59 9.59
N TYR A 231 9.89 -6.55 9.37
CA TYR A 231 10.51 -5.95 8.19
C TYR A 231 11.36 -6.98 7.44
N LYS A 232 11.49 -6.77 6.14
CA LYS A 232 12.40 -7.51 5.28
C LYS A 232 13.20 -6.53 4.43
N TYR A 233 14.51 -6.66 4.44
CA TYR A 233 15.39 -5.97 3.52
C TYR A 233 15.77 -6.89 2.36
N THR A 234 15.77 -6.35 1.12
CA THR A 234 16.23 -7.01 -0.08
C THR A 234 17.33 -6.18 -0.73
N ALA A 235 18.52 -6.79 -0.89
CA ALA A 235 19.72 -6.06 -1.31
C ALA A 235 19.73 -5.66 -2.79
N ALA A 236 19.14 -6.48 -3.69
CA ALA A 236 19.20 -6.26 -5.12
C ALA A 236 18.74 -4.86 -5.55
N ASP A 237 17.61 -4.40 -5.00
CA ASP A 237 17.06 -3.07 -5.23
C ASP A 237 17.12 -2.16 -4.01
N SER A 238 17.80 -2.60 -2.96
CA SER A 238 17.88 -1.90 -1.67
C SER A 238 16.52 -1.46 -1.15
N GLN A 239 15.59 -2.42 -1.02
CA GLN A 239 14.21 -2.16 -0.64
C GLN A 239 13.93 -2.64 0.78
N LEU A 240 13.19 -1.83 1.53
CA LEU A 240 12.60 -2.22 2.80
C LEU A 240 11.13 -2.56 2.60
N HIS A 241 10.75 -3.73 3.06
CA HIS A 241 9.37 -4.23 3.06
C HIS A 241 8.88 -4.37 4.50
N MET A 242 7.56 -4.27 4.69
CA MET A 242 6.89 -4.46 5.97
C MET A 242 5.77 -5.48 5.83
N THR A 243 5.57 -6.29 6.87
CA THR A 243 4.41 -7.18 7.02
C THR A 243 3.24 -6.37 7.57
N PHE A 244 2.12 -6.32 6.83
CA PHE A 244 0.95 -5.53 7.21
C PHE A 244 -0.06 -6.29 8.08
N ASN A 245 0.03 -7.62 8.18
CA ASN A 245 -1.00 -8.47 8.82
C ASN A 245 -2.39 -8.20 8.24
N ASN A 246 -2.53 -8.36 6.94
CA ASN A 246 -3.61 -7.87 6.10
C ASN A 246 -5.02 -8.07 6.67
N LYS A 247 -5.30 -9.25 7.21
CA LYS A 247 -6.63 -9.59 7.76
C LYS A 247 -6.93 -8.89 9.09
N ASP A 248 -5.87 -8.61 9.87
CA ASP A 248 -6.01 -8.01 11.20
C ASP A 248 -6.22 -6.49 11.15
N ILE A 249 -5.83 -5.87 10.04
CA ILE A 249 -5.95 -4.41 9.84
C ILE A 249 -7.24 -3.98 9.14
N VAL A 250 -8.12 -4.92 8.80
CA VAL A 250 -9.40 -4.61 8.11
C VAL A 250 -10.30 -3.75 8.99
N VAL A 251 -10.74 -2.63 8.45
CA VAL A 251 -11.65 -1.68 9.08
C VAL A 251 -13.00 -1.57 8.37
N ASP A 252 -13.07 -1.98 7.09
CA ASP A 252 -14.30 -2.01 6.30
C ASP A 252 -14.18 -3.05 5.18
N THR A 253 -15.33 -3.48 4.62
CA THR A 253 -15.39 -4.46 3.54
C THR A 253 -16.47 -4.07 2.55
N TRP A 254 -16.13 -4.04 1.26
CA TRP A 254 -17.03 -3.65 0.19
C TRP A 254 -17.21 -4.78 -0.82
N ASP A 255 -18.46 -5.13 -1.11
CA ASP A 255 -18.77 -6.01 -2.24
C ASP A 255 -18.58 -5.27 -3.56
N VAL A 256 -18.10 -5.99 -4.58
CA VAL A 256 -17.93 -5.47 -5.94
C VAL A 256 -18.83 -6.25 -6.87
N HIS A 257 -19.69 -5.54 -7.58
CA HIS A 257 -20.58 -6.11 -8.59
C HIS A 257 -20.06 -5.75 -9.98
N TYR A 258 -19.71 -6.75 -10.77
CA TYR A 258 -19.17 -6.54 -12.10
C TYR A 258 -20.25 -6.14 -13.10
N ILE A 259 -19.94 -5.20 -13.98
CA ILE A 259 -20.75 -4.87 -15.14
C ILE A 259 -20.63 -6.02 -16.14
N GLU A 260 -21.75 -6.51 -16.65
CA GLU A 260 -21.78 -7.64 -17.60
C GLU A 260 -21.06 -7.30 -18.91
N ASP A 261 -21.29 -6.09 -19.45
CA ASP A 261 -20.63 -5.60 -20.66
C ASP A 261 -19.97 -4.24 -20.44
N PRO A 262 -18.73 -4.22 -19.92
CA PRO A 262 -17.99 -2.98 -19.74
C PRO A 262 -17.59 -2.29 -21.06
N PHE A 263 -17.50 -3.04 -22.17
CA PHE A 263 -17.12 -2.46 -23.46
C PHE A 263 -18.21 -1.56 -24.03
N SER A 264 -19.47 -1.91 -23.86
CA SER A 264 -20.59 -1.05 -24.22
C SER A 264 -20.53 0.31 -23.50
N LEU A 265 -20.13 0.33 -22.22
CA LEU A 265 -19.91 1.57 -21.49
C LEU A 265 -18.79 2.40 -22.12
N PHE A 266 -17.64 1.77 -22.42
CA PHE A 266 -16.51 2.48 -23.02
C PHE A 266 -16.82 3.02 -24.41
N GLU A 267 -17.57 2.30 -25.23
CA GLU A 267 -18.01 2.77 -26.55
C GLU A 267 -18.87 4.04 -26.47
N ASN A 268 -19.61 4.23 -25.39
CA ASN A 268 -20.52 5.35 -25.20
C ASN A 268 -19.94 6.50 -24.36
N LEU A 269 -18.74 6.37 -23.81
CA LEU A 269 -18.13 7.43 -22.97
C LEU A 269 -17.99 8.78 -23.69
N HIS A 270 -17.81 8.77 -25.03
CA HIS A 270 -17.70 10.00 -25.81
C HIS A 270 -18.96 10.87 -25.73
N LEU A 271 -20.14 10.30 -25.44
CA LEU A 271 -21.37 11.05 -25.25
C LEU A 271 -21.32 11.96 -24.03
N LEU A 272 -20.49 11.64 -23.03
CA LEU A 272 -20.28 12.44 -21.82
C LEU A 272 -19.33 13.64 -22.06
N THR A 273 -18.58 13.61 -23.15
CA THR A 273 -17.65 14.68 -23.54
C THR A 273 -18.23 15.69 -24.52
N ALA A 274 -19.46 15.46 -25.00
CA ALA A 274 -20.15 16.41 -25.88
C ALA A 274 -20.36 17.74 -25.18
N GLU A 275 -20.16 18.84 -25.92
CA GLU A 275 -20.22 20.20 -25.40
C GLU A 275 -21.55 20.52 -24.74
N LYS A 276 -21.57 21.53 -23.85
CA LYS A 276 -22.67 21.94 -22.98
C LYS A 276 -24.00 22.31 -23.71
N GLU A 277 -24.02 22.36 -25.02
CA GLU A 277 -25.23 22.65 -25.80
C GLU A 277 -26.19 21.44 -25.91
N GLN A 278 -25.83 20.29 -25.36
CA GLN A 278 -26.64 19.07 -25.43
C GLN A 278 -27.01 18.56 -24.04
N SER A 279 -27.73 19.37 -23.25
CA SER A 279 -28.29 18.93 -21.96
C SER A 279 -29.15 17.65 -22.08
N ASP A 280 -29.78 17.47 -23.24
CA ASP A 280 -30.66 16.33 -23.54
C ASP A 280 -29.87 14.97 -23.57
N ILE A 281 -28.59 15.01 -23.89
CA ILE A 281 -27.74 13.77 -23.93
C ILE A 281 -27.40 13.29 -22.52
N LEU A 282 -27.22 14.18 -21.57
CA LEU A 282 -26.97 13.82 -20.16
C LEU A 282 -28.17 13.10 -19.54
N GLU A 283 -29.38 13.49 -19.88
CA GLU A 283 -30.58 12.78 -19.44
C GLU A 283 -30.68 11.38 -20.07
N THR A 284 -30.29 11.25 -21.33
CA THR A 284 -30.28 9.94 -22.01
C THR A 284 -29.27 8.97 -21.45
N VAL A 285 -28.08 9.44 -21.04
CA VAL A 285 -27.04 8.61 -20.41
C VAL A 285 -27.45 8.19 -19.00
N SER A 286 -28.17 9.01 -18.25
CA SER A 286 -28.73 8.65 -16.94
C SER A 286 -29.69 7.48 -16.98
N TRP A 287 -30.38 7.27 -18.12
CA TRP A 287 -31.32 6.16 -18.34
C TRP A 287 -30.61 4.82 -18.63
N VAL A 288 -29.40 4.84 -19.14
CA VAL A 288 -28.62 3.64 -19.44
C VAL A 288 -27.92 3.09 -18.19
N ILE A 289 -27.78 3.91 -17.14
CA ILE A 289 -27.04 3.59 -15.91
C ILE A 289 -27.97 3.16 -14.76
N THR A 290 -29.28 3.41 -14.90
CA THR A 290 -30.29 2.99 -13.91
C THR A 290 -30.96 1.68 -14.32
#